data_214213b9993313ed16b9cb7b6e3d8962
#
_entry.id   214213b9993313ed16b9cb7b6e3d8962
#
_cell.length_a   1.000
_cell.length_b   1.000
_cell.length_c   1.000
_cell.angle_alpha   90.00
_cell.angle_beta   90.00
_cell.angle_gamma   90.00
#
_symmetry.space_group_name_H-M   'P 1'
#
loop_
_entity.id
_entity.type
_entity.pdbx_description
1 polymer ?
#
loop_
_entity_poly.entity_id
_entity_poly.type
_entity_poly.pdbx_seq_one_letter_code
_entity_poly.pdbx_strand_id
1 'polypeptide(L)'
;LASSTLLETAPADGPEPDVRDVGTNTSIPTVDETEYWEASTLAIMPSHPYLECLNTVFDKFVNALGVYVIATPEAPIDYVKHTANVLAQFIDNDEDGQPDDPKVHRYLVEGNFVVPVWSEKDRDTFFAGARGTYCEDNVSFRASMYHDHDRWALGGIGATGTWDTNLEEVWHVVSDGWYRMYPDYFGDAPGT
;
A
#
# COMPACT_ATOMS: atom_id res chain seq x y z
N LEU A 1 -33.71 47.41 19.85
CA LEU A 1 -32.98 47.03 18.68
C LEU A 1 -32.51 45.59 18.88
N ALA A 2 -33.27 44.62 18.34
CA ALA A 2 -32.98 43.18 18.41
C ALA A 2 -32.13 42.79 17.23
N SER A 3 -30.98 42.18 17.49
CA SER A 3 -30.11 41.61 16.48
C SER A 3 -30.46 40.13 16.32
N SER A 4 -31.01 39.75 15.17
CA SER A 4 -31.28 38.37 14.78
C SER A 4 -30.00 37.71 14.31
N THR A 5 -29.58 36.68 15.00
CA THR A 5 -28.54 35.77 14.55
C THR A 5 -29.19 34.70 13.66
N LEU A 6 -28.89 34.72 12.38
CA LEU A 6 -29.23 33.64 11.44
C LEU A 6 -28.34 32.44 11.72
N LEU A 7 -28.95 31.33 12.12
CA LEU A 7 -28.31 30.01 12.08
C LEU A 7 -28.23 29.57 10.61
N GLU A 8 -27.03 29.52 10.08
CA GLU A 8 -26.73 28.95 8.75
C GLU A 8 -26.72 27.42 8.89
N THR A 9 -27.71 26.79 8.28
CA THR A 9 -27.80 25.33 8.20
C THR A 9 -26.77 24.82 7.17
N ALA A 10 -25.93 23.89 7.59
CA ALA A 10 -25.01 23.18 6.70
C ALA A 10 -25.77 22.50 5.54
N PRO A 11 -25.24 22.51 4.32
CA PRO A 11 -25.85 21.83 3.21
C PRO A 11 -25.84 20.32 3.39
N ALA A 12 -26.96 19.69 3.00
CA ALA A 12 -27.17 18.27 3.02
C ALA A 12 -26.19 17.51 2.10
N ASP A 13 -25.89 16.29 2.52
CA ASP A 13 -25.10 15.28 1.84
C ASP A 13 -25.21 15.34 0.32
N GLY A 14 -24.07 15.58 -0.34
CA GLY A 14 -23.90 15.32 -1.75
C GLY A 14 -23.91 13.81 -2.02
N PRO A 15 -24.25 13.37 -3.25
CA PRO A 15 -24.28 11.94 -3.56
C PRO A 15 -22.89 11.33 -3.35
N GLU A 16 -22.87 10.18 -2.66
CA GLU A 16 -21.67 9.35 -2.54
C GLU A 16 -21.08 9.09 -3.92
N PRO A 17 -19.73 9.16 -4.07
CA PRO A 17 -19.10 8.83 -5.34
C PRO A 17 -19.43 7.39 -5.71
N ASP A 18 -19.90 7.21 -6.92
CA ASP A 18 -20.24 5.94 -7.55
C ASP A 18 -19.05 4.97 -7.44
N VAL A 19 -19.12 4.07 -6.46
CA VAL A 19 -18.20 2.94 -6.36
C VAL A 19 -18.48 2.08 -7.58
N ARG A 20 -17.56 2.06 -8.54
CA ARG A 20 -17.66 1.23 -9.73
C ARG A 20 -18.06 -0.16 -9.28
N ASP A 21 -19.21 -0.60 -9.76
CA ASP A 21 -19.69 -1.97 -9.65
C ASP A 21 -18.70 -2.87 -10.42
N VAL A 22 -17.64 -3.29 -9.72
CA VAL A 22 -16.71 -4.30 -10.22
C VAL A 22 -17.46 -5.61 -10.14
N GLY A 23 -17.91 -6.07 -11.30
CA GLY A 23 -18.74 -7.24 -11.49
C GLY A 23 -18.38 -8.37 -10.55
N THR A 24 -19.31 -8.69 -9.66
CA THR A 24 -19.28 -9.76 -8.70
C THR A 24 -19.16 -11.11 -9.40
N ASN A 25 -17.98 -11.67 -9.49
CA ASN A 25 -17.80 -13.12 -9.40
C ASN A 25 -16.34 -13.56 -9.20
N THR A 26 -15.68 -13.05 -8.17
CA THR A 26 -14.65 -13.77 -7.43
C THR A 26 -14.94 -13.53 -5.97
N SER A 27 -15.33 -14.57 -5.26
CA SER A 27 -15.39 -14.55 -3.81
C SER A 27 -13.98 -14.18 -3.31
N ILE A 28 -13.78 -12.91 -2.98
CA ILE A 28 -12.63 -12.52 -2.15
C ILE A 28 -12.77 -13.41 -0.92
N PRO A 29 -11.78 -14.24 -0.59
CA PRO A 29 -11.85 -14.99 0.65
C PRO A 29 -12.02 -13.94 1.73
N THR A 30 -13.10 -14.06 2.53
CA THR A 30 -13.23 -13.31 3.77
C THR A 30 -12.05 -13.76 4.61
N VAL A 31 -10.98 -12.96 4.61
CA VAL A 31 -9.84 -13.20 5.47
C VAL A 31 -10.38 -13.04 6.87
N ASP A 32 -10.23 -14.06 7.69
CA ASP A 32 -10.62 -14.02 9.10
C ASP A 32 -9.80 -12.90 9.74
N GLU A 33 -10.45 -11.85 10.22
CA GLU A 33 -9.79 -10.68 10.83
C GLU A 33 -8.85 -11.08 11.97
N THR A 34 -8.99 -12.27 12.54
CA THR A 34 -8.13 -12.81 13.58
C THR A 34 -6.79 -13.38 13.07
N GLU A 35 -6.67 -13.71 11.78
CA GLU A 35 -5.41 -14.20 11.19
C GLU A 35 -4.40 -13.10 10.83
N TYR A 36 -4.83 -11.84 10.81
CA TYR A 36 -3.95 -10.71 10.49
C TYR A 36 -2.89 -10.40 11.57
N TRP A 37 -3.12 -10.83 12.81
CA TRP A 37 -2.43 -10.31 14.00
C TRP A 37 -1.25 -11.17 14.48
N GLU A 38 -1.07 -12.34 13.93
CA GLU A 38 0.17 -13.10 14.14
C GLU A 38 1.33 -12.58 13.27
N ALA A 39 1.13 -11.50 12.57
CA ALA A 39 2.07 -10.89 11.65
C ALA A 39 3.26 -10.15 12.31
N SER A 40 3.45 -10.22 13.60
CA SER A 40 4.70 -9.80 14.26
C SER A 40 5.92 -10.67 13.84
N THR A 41 5.70 -11.74 13.10
CA THR A 41 6.71 -12.45 12.31
C THR A 41 6.40 -12.23 10.84
N LEU A 42 6.90 -11.14 10.26
CA LEU A 42 6.85 -10.89 8.81
C LEU A 42 7.47 -12.08 8.07
N ALA A 43 6.64 -13.10 7.85
CA ALA A 43 7.06 -14.33 7.19
C ALA A 43 7.19 -14.09 5.68
N ILE A 44 8.30 -14.51 5.11
CA ILE A 44 8.46 -14.49 3.66
C ILE A 44 7.79 -15.72 3.08
N MET A 45 6.82 -15.47 2.20
CA MET A 45 6.12 -16.51 1.43
C MET A 45 6.75 -16.62 0.03
N PRO A 46 6.82 -17.82 -0.57
CA PRO A 46 7.42 -18.02 -1.88
C PRO A 46 6.48 -17.65 -3.04
N SER A 47 5.21 -17.37 -2.77
CA SER A 47 4.21 -17.02 -3.78
C SER A 47 3.10 -16.16 -3.20
N HIS A 48 2.51 -15.32 -4.04
CA HIS A 48 1.28 -14.59 -3.67
C HIS A 48 0.08 -15.54 -3.66
N PRO A 49 -0.79 -15.51 -2.65
CA PRO A 49 -1.83 -16.52 -2.48
C PRO A 49 -2.92 -16.48 -3.56
N TYR A 50 -3.16 -15.35 -4.20
CA TYR A 50 -4.23 -15.18 -5.20
C TYR A 50 -3.85 -14.35 -6.44
N LEU A 51 -2.72 -13.63 -6.44
CA LEU A 51 -2.24 -12.87 -7.60
C LEU A 51 -1.13 -13.65 -8.32
N GLU A 52 -1.51 -14.73 -9.02
CA GLU A 52 -0.56 -15.65 -9.66
C GLU A 52 0.36 -14.98 -10.68
N CYS A 53 -0.13 -13.91 -11.34
CA CYS A 53 0.68 -13.17 -12.30
C CYS A 53 1.92 -12.50 -11.68
N LEU A 54 1.93 -12.21 -10.39
CA LEU A 54 3.12 -11.73 -9.68
C LEU A 54 4.20 -12.81 -9.54
N ASN A 55 3.79 -14.08 -9.42
CA ASN A 55 4.69 -15.20 -9.18
C ASN A 55 5.62 -15.51 -10.37
N THR A 56 5.45 -14.83 -11.51
CA THR A 56 6.30 -15.01 -12.69
C THR A 56 7.65 -14.29 -12.58
N VAL A 57 7.74 -13.26 -11.74
CA VAL A 57 8.93 -12.42 -11.55
C VAL A 57 9.37 -12.36 -10.09
N PHE A 58 8.40 -12.36 -9.17
CA PHE A 58 8.65 -12.26 -7.73
C PHE A 58 8.62 -13.65 -7.08
N ASP A 59 9.51 -13.88 -6.12
CA ASP A 59 9.60 -15.11 -5.34
C ASP A 59 9.60 -14.87 -3.81
N LYS A 60 9.48 -13.62 -3.40
CA LYS A 60 9.39 -13.23 -1.99
C LYS A 60 8.19 -12.30 -1.80
N PHE A 61 7.32 -12.69 -0.90
CA PHE A 61 6.09 -11.98 -0.57
C PHE A 61 5.99 -11.83 0.94
N VAL A 62 5.76 -10.62 1.42
CA VAL A 62 5.52 -10.35 2.85
C VAL A 62 4.19 -9.65 2.98
N ASN A 63 3.29 -10.23 3.75
CA ASN A 63 2.01 -9.61 4.08
C ASN A 63 2.20 -8.63 5.24
N ALA A 64 2.05 -7.34 4.97
CA ALA A 64 2.01 -6.28 5.97
C ALA A 64 0.57 -5.77 6.07
N LEU A 65 -0.20 -6.34 6.98
CA LEU A 65 -1.61 -5.97 7.21
C LEU A 65 -2.49 -6.02 5.92
N GLY A 66 -2.29 -7.06 5.10
CA GLY A 66 -3.05 -7.23 3.85
C GLY A 66 -2.50 -6.49 2.64
N VAL A 67 -1.57 -5.56 2.81
CA VAL A 67 -0.79 -4.94 1.73
C VAL A 67 0.54 -5.67 1.59
N TYR A 68 0.94 -6.00 0.37
CA TYR A 68 2.09 -6.87 0.17
C TYR A 68 3.35 -6.11 -0.22
N VAL A 69 4.47 -6.43 0.44
CA VAL A 69 5.79 -6.20 -0.12
C VAL A 69 6.16 -7.42 -0.94
N ILE A 70 6.57 -7.18 -2.18
CA ILE A 70 6.92 -8.22 -3.14
C ILE A 70 8.35 -8.01 -3.63
N ALA A 71 9.12 -9.08 -3.81
CA ALA A 71 10.51 -8.91 -4.18
C ALA A 71 11.00 -9.97 -5.17
N THR A 72 11.94 -9.53 -6.02
CA THR A 72 12.63 -10.40 -6.99
C THR A 72 13.67 -11.30 -6.31
N PRO A 73 14.11 -12.38 -6.96
CA PRO A 73 15.05 -13.35 -6.37
C PRO A 73 16.35 -12.74 -5.83
N GLU A 74 16.87 -11.70 -6.48
CA GLU A 74 18.13 -11.04 -6.12
C GLU A 74 18.00 -10.07 -4.96
N ALA A 75 16.78 -9.64 -4.63
CA ALA A 75 16.55 -8.69 -3.53
C ALA A 75 16.96 -9.30 -2.18
N PRO A 76 17.82 -8.63 -1.39
CA PRO A 76 18.23 -9.11 -0.08
C PRO A 76 17.04 -9.23 0.88
N ILE A 77 16.99 -10.32 1.62
CA ILE A 77 15.89 -10.61 2.57
C ILE A 77 15.73 -9.49 3.60
N ASP A 78 16.84 -8.94 4.09
CA ASP A 78 16.80 -7.87 5.09
C ASP A 78 16.18 -6.58 4.54
N TYR A 79 16.36 -6.29 3.23
CA TYR A 79 15.71 -5.18 2.57
C TYR A 79 14.18 -5.39 2.47
N VAL A 80 13.77 -6.58 2.05
CA VAL A 80 12.35 -6.95 1.96
C VAL A 80 11.65 -6.83 3.31
N LYS A 81 12.26 -7.34 4.37
CA LYS A 81 11.74 -7.24 5.74
C LYS A 81 11.70 -5.79 6.23
N HIS A 82 12.74 -5.02 5.91
CA HIS A 82 12.78 -3.60 6.30
C HIS A 82 11.65 -2.81 5.63
N THR A 83 11.47 -2.95 4.32
CA THR A 83 10.34 -2.34 3.61
C THR A 83 9.00 -2.74 4.22
N ALA A 84 8.83 -4.02 4.55
CA ALA A 84 7.60 -4.51 5.15
C ALA A 84 7.36 -3.95 6.57
N ASN A 85 8.41 -3.77 7.37
CA ASN A 85 8.31 -3.11 8.67
C ASN A 85 7.90 -1.64 8.52
N VAL A 86 8.50 -0.92 7.57
CA VAL A 86 8.14 0.49 7.31
C VAL A 86 6.68 0.59 6.85
N LEU A 87 6.24 -0.30 5.96
CA LEU A 87 4.85 -0.34 5.50
C LEU A 87 3.88 -0.64 6.65
N ALA A 88 4.18 -1.63 7.49
CA ALA A 88 3.36 -1.96 8.64
C ALA A 88 3.22 -0.78 9.59
N GLN A 89 4.32 -0.07 9.90
CA GLN A 89 4.30 1.12 10.77
C GLN A 89 3.55 2.31 10.16
N PHE A 90 3.47 2.44 8.85
CA PHE A 90 2.64 3.47 8.23
C PHE A 90 1.14 3.14 8.25
N ILE A 91 0.79 1.87 8.35
CA ILE A 91 -0.61 1.41 8.42
C ILE A 91 -1.09 1.34 9.88
N ASP A 92 -0.22 0.94 10.80
CA ASP A 92 -0.45 0.71 12.22
C ASP A 92 0.73 1.30 13.00
N ASN A 93 0.67 2.60 13.27
CA ASN A 93 1.78 3.35 13.86
C ASN A 93 1.92 3.13 15.37
N ASP A 94 0.83 2.82 16.05
CA ASP A 94 0.86 2.54 17.50
C ASP A 94 1.09 1.07 17.83
N GLU A 95 1.25 0.22 16.79
CA GLU A 95 1.57 -1.20 16.88
C GLU A 95 0.56 -1.99 17.72
N ASP A 96 -0.70 -1.53 17.77
CA ASP A 96 -1.77 -2.19 18.51
C ASP A 96 -2.37 -3.35 17.73
N GLY A 97 -1.92 -3.43 16.50
CA GLY A 97 -2.31 -4.49 15.68
C GLY A 97 -3.56 -4.17 14.83
N GLN A 98 -4.12 -2.97 14.83
CA GLN A 98 -5.21 -2.53 13.99
C GLN A 98 -4.75 -1.40 13.06
N PRO A 99 -5.21 -1.32 11.82
CA PRO A 99 -4.92 -0.16 11.00
C PRO A 99 -5.44 1.13 11.66
N ASP A 100 -4.57 2.13 11.77
CA ASP A 100 -4.94 3.45 12.33
C ASP A 100 -6.10 4.10 11.56
N ASP A 101 -6.17 3.85 10.25
CA ASP A 101 -7.28 4.29 9.41
C ASP A 101 -7.86 3.11 8.60
N PRO A 102 -8.95 2.49 9.08
CA PRO A 102 -9.59 1.36 8.40
C PRO A 102 -10.12 1.69 7.00
N LYS A 103 -10.45 2.95 6.70
CA LYS A 103 -10.94 3.36 5.38
C LYS A 103 -9.80 3.40 4.35
N VAL A 104 -8.68 4.00 4.72
CA VAL A 104 -7.46 4.01 3.90
C VAL A 104 -6.94 2.59 3.71
N HIS A 105 -6.85 1.82 4.78
CA HIS A 105 -6.41 0.44 4.74
C HIS A 105 -7.25 -0.42 3.79
N ARG A 106 -8.58 -0.35 3.90
CA ARG A 106 -9.48 -1.07 3.00
C ARG A 106 -9.24 -0.70 1.53
N TYR A 107 -9.09 0.58 1.23
CA TYR A 107 -8.78 1.04 -0.12
C TYR A 107 -7.48 0.42 -0.67
N LEU A 108 -6.43 0.37 0.14
CA LEU A 108 -5.16 -0.23 -0.26
C LEU A 108 -5.28 -1.74 -0.51
N VAL A 109 -5.97 -2.45 0.38
CA VAL A 109 -6.17 -3.91 0.25
C VAL A 109 -7.05 -4.25 -0.96
N GLU A 110 -8.21 -3.61 -1.10
CA GLU A 110 -9.13 -3.84 -2.22
C GLU A 110 -8.53 -3.45 -3.57
N GLY A 111 -7.65 -2.44 -3.57
CA GLY A 111 -6.91 -2.00 -4.76
C GLY A 111 -5.68 -2.85 -5.10
N ASN A 112 -5.41 -3.92 -4.35
CA ASN A 112 -4.22 -4.76 -4.50
C ASN A 112 -2.93 -3.93 -4.59
N PHE A 113 -2.78 -2.96 -3.68
CA PHE A 113 -1.54 -2.18 -3.62
C PHE A 113 -0.38 -3.05 -3.17
N VAL A 114 0.76 -2.85 -3.83
CA VAL A 114 2.01 -3.57 -3.51
C VAL A 114 3.19 -2.61 -3.46
N VAL A 115 4.20 -2.97 -2.67
CA VAL A 115 5.51 -2.31 -2.65
C VAL A 115 6.55 -3.27 -3.23
N PRO A 116 7.03 -3.06 -4.46
CA PRO A 116 8.02 -3.92 -5.06
C PRO A 116 9.45 -3.55 -4.61
N VAL A 117 10.24 -4.59 -4.32
CA VAL A 117 11.70 -4.52 -4.13
C VAL A 117 12.35 -5.29 -5.27
N TRP A 118 12.93 -4.57 -6.21
CA TRP A 118 13.46 -5.12 -7.47
C TRP A 118 14.71 -4.35 -7.94
N SER A 119 15.30 -4.75 -9.05
CA SER A 119 16.20 -3.90 -9.83
C SER A 119 15.40 -3.16 -10.91
N GLU A 120 15.99 -2.10 -11.46
CA GLU A 120 15.38 -1.38 -12.60
C GLU A 120 15.12 -2.32 -13.80
N LYS A 121 16.04 -3.25 -14.05
CA LYS A 121 15.90 -4.27 -15.09
C LYS A 121 14.72 -5.21 -14.83
N ASP A 122 14.52 -5.63 -13.59
CA ASP A 122 13.43 -6.54 -13.23
C ASP A 122 12.07 -5.84 -13.33
N ARG A 123 12.02 -4.56 -12.94
CA ARG A 123 10.85 -3.70 -13.15
C ARG A 123 10.45 -3.65 -14.62
N ASP A 124 11.39 -3.36 -15.51
CA ASP A 124 11.13 -3.29 -16.94
C ASP A 124 10.68 -4.64 -17.51
N THR A 125 11.29 -5.72 -17.04
CA THR A 125 10.91 -7.09 -17.39
C THR A 125 9.49 -7.41 -16.96
N PHE A 126 9.13 -7.03 -15.71
CA PHE A 126 7.78 -7.25 -15.19
C PHE A 126 6.74 -6.49 -16.03
N PHE A 127 6.90 -5.19 -16.24
CA PHE A 127 5.92 -4.40 -16.99
C PHE A 127 5.82 -4.82 -18.46
N ALA A 128 6.90 -5.32 -19.06
CA ALA A 128 6.85 -5.89 -20.40
C ALA A 128 6.03 -7.20 -20.43
N GLY A 129 6.15 -8.04 -19.40
CA GLY A 129 5.44 -9.32 -19.28
C GLY A 129 4.02 -9.22 -18.72
N ALA A 130 3.71 -8.17 -17.94
CA ALA A 130 2.40 -8.00 -17.33
C ALA A 130 1.29 -7.57 -18.32
N ARG A 131 1.68 -7.07 -19.51
CA ARG A 131 0.73 -6.59 -20.52
C ARG A 131 -0.27 -7.69 -20.92
N GLY A 132 -1.55 -7.35 -20.84
CA GLY A 132 -2.66 -8.27 -21.13
C GLY A 132 -2.90 -9.32 -20.05
N THR A 133 -2.22 -9.25 -18.93
CA THR A 133 -2.47 -10.12 -17.77
C THR A 133 -3.40 -9.45 -16.77
N TYR A 134 -3.94 -10.24 -15.85
CA TYR A 134 -4.74 -9.70 -14.74
C TYR A 134 -4.00 -8.63 -13.92
N CYS A 135 -2.67 -8.74 -13.77
CA CYS A 135 -1.88 -7.79 -13.01
C CYS A 135 -1.84 -6.38 -13.61
N GLU A 136 -1.94 -6.24 -14.94
CA GLU A 136 -1.90 -4.92 -15.59
C GLU A 136 -3.02 -4.00 -15.08
N ASP A 137 -4.23 -4.54 -14.93
CA ASP A 137 -5.41 -3.76 -14.59
C ASP A 137 -5.80 -3.83 -13.11
N ASN A 138 -5.27 -4.79 -12.35
CA ASN A 138 -5.77 -5.13 -11.03
C ASN A 138 -4.73 -5.06 -9.91
N VAL A 139 -3.49 -4.67 -10.20
CA VAL A 139 -2.45 -4.46 -9.18
C VAL A 139 -1.96 -3.02 -9.21
N SER A 140 -1.93 -2.38 -8.05
CA SER A 140 -1.54 -0.98 -7.93
C SER A 140 -0.10 -0.83 -7.47
N PHE A 141 0.73 -0.29 -8.37
CA PHE A 141 2.13 0.06 -8.10
C PHE A 141 2.24 1.57 -7.91
N ARG A 142 2.61 2.02 -6.71
CA ARG A 142 2.82 3.46 -6.38
C ARG A 142 4.21 3.73 -5.83
N ALA A 143 5.02 2.68 -5.66
CA ALA A 143 6.36 2.73 -5.13
C ALA A 143 7.28 1.83 -5.94
N SER A 144 8.59 2.06 -5.83
CA SER A 144 9.62 1.19 -6.39
C SER A 144 10.87 1.26 -5.51
N MET A 145 11.14 0.19 -4.76
CA MET A 145 12.38 0.07 -3.99
C MET A 145 13.42 -0.66 -4.84
N TYR A 146 14.55 0.00 -5.11
CA TYR A 146 15.63 -0.58 -5.90
C TYR A 146 16.74 -1.11 -4.98
N HIS A 147 16.85 -2.46 -4.90
CA HIS A 147 17.79 -3.10 -3.99
C HIS A 147 19.26 -2.86 -4.36
N ASP A 148 19.55 -2.44 -5.58
CA ASP A 148 20.89 -2.26 -6.12
C ASP A 148 21.41 -0.82 -6.06
N HIS A 149 20.55 0.18 -5.82
CA HIS A 149 21.01 1.58 -5.78
C HIS A 149 20.27 2.52 -4.80
N ASP A 150 19.16 2.11 -4.19
CA ASP A 150 18.50 2.92 -3.18
C ASP A 150 19.30 3.03 -1.87
N ARG A 151 18.85 3.92 -1.01
CA ARG A 151 19.45 4.12 0.31
C ARG A 151 18.66 3.34 1.35
N TRP A 152 19.35 2.49 2.08
CA TRP A 152 18.78 1.58 3.06
C TRP A 152 19.31 1.88 4.46
N ALA A 153 18.42 2.26 5.37
CA ALA A 153 18.76 2.55 6.77
C ALA A 153 18.45 1.35 7.68
N LEU A 154 18.96 0.18 7.33
CA LEU A 154 18.84 -1.02 8.17
C LEU A 154 19.42 -0.77 9.57
N GLY A 155 18.60 -0.98 10.60
CA GLY A 155 18.94 -0.64 11.98
C GLY A 155 18.75 0.85 12.33
N GLY A 156 18.12 1.61 11.43
CA GLY A 156 17.79 3.01 11.60
C GLY A 156 18.88 3.98 11.14
N ILE A 157 18.48 5.22 10.90
CA ILE A 157 19.36 6.29 10.40
C ILE A 157 20.54 6.54 11.35
N GLY A 158 20.31 6.46 12.65
CA GLY A 158 21.37 6.64 13.65
C GLY A 158 22.48 5.59 13.56
N ALA A 159 22.18 4.38 13.11
CA ALA A 159 23.14 3.30 12.92
C ALA A 159 23.89 3.42 11.59
N THR A 160 23.22 3.86 10.52
CA THR A 160 23.78 3.90 9.17
C THR A 160 24.23 5.29 8.73
N GLY A 161 23.71 6.36 9.34
CA GLY A 161 23.90 7.74 8.91
C GLY A 161 23.30 8.06 7.54
N THR A 162 22.39 7.23 7.06
CA THR A 162 21.83 7.27 5.71
C THR A 162 20.34 7.55 5.75
N TRP A 163 19.87 8.45 4.88
CA TRP A 163 18.44 8.61 4.62
C TRP A 163 17.87 7.30 4.09
N ASP A 164 16.67 6.96 4.55
CA ASP A 164 15.99 5.74 4.13
C ASP A 164 14.99 6.04 3.01
N THR A 165 15.23 5.52 1.82
CA THR A 165 14.34 5.69 0.68
C THR A 165 12.97 5.05 0.92
N ASN A 166 12.87 4.04 1.80
CA ASN A 166 11.58 3.44 2.17
C ASN A 166 10.59 4.45 2.75
N LEU A 167 11.06 5.46 3.49
CA LEU A 167 10.17 6.48 4.07
C LEU A 167 9.43 7.27 2.99
N GLU A 168 10.06 7.50 1.85
CA GLU A 168 9.46 8.20 0.71
C GLU A 168 8.60 7.24 -0.12
N GLU A 169 9.18 6.13 -0.57
CA GLU A 169 8.54 5.20 -1.49
C GLU A 169 7.31 4.53 -0.89
N VAL A 170 7.41 4.05 0.35
CA VAL A 170 6.25 3.46 1.04
C VAL A 170 5.18 4.51 1.32
N TRP A 171 5.58 5.76 1.63
CA TRP A 171 4.64 6.85 1.80
C TRP A 171 3.81 7.12 0.53
N HIS A 172 4.37 6.95 -0.67
CA HIS A 172 3.61 7.07 -1.92
C HIS A 172 2.42 6.11 -1.98
N VAL A 173 2.56 4.89 -1.45
CA VAL A 173 1.46 3.92 -1.38
C VAL A 173 0.38 4.38 -0.42
N VAL A 174 0.76 4.71 0.82
CA VAL A 174 -0.19 5.06 1.87
C VAL A 174 -0.87 6.40 1.59
N SER A 175 -0.11 7.38 1.10
CA SER A 175 -0.64 8.71 0.78
C SER A 175 -1.61 8.71 -0.41
N ASP A 176 -1.49 7.77 -1.37
CA ASP A 176 -2.51 7.59 -2.42
C ASP A 176 -3.87 7.25 -1.77
N GLY A 177 -3.86 6.42 -0.73
CA GLY A 177 -5.06 6.11 0.05
C GLY A 177 -5.63 7.35 0.76
N TRP A 178 -4.78 8.15 1.42
CA TRP A 178 -5.23 9.39 2.06
C TRP A 178 -5.79 10.38 1.05
N TYR A 179 -5.12 10.56 -0.08
CA TYR A 179 -5.56 11.42 -1.17
C TYR A 179 -6.95 11.02 -1.69
N ARG A 180 -7.20 9.73 -1.86
CA ARG A 180 -8.45 9.20 -2.39
C ARG A 180 -9.59 9.17 -1.38
N MET A 181 -9.28 8.85 -0.13
CA MET A 181 -10.30 8.69 0.91
C MET A 181 -10.68 10.00 1.60
N TYR A 182 -9.79 11.00 1.55
CA TYR A 182 -9.96 12.30 2.21
C TYR A 182 -9.54 13.46 1.29
N PRO A 183 -10.18 13.60 0.11
CA PRO A 183 -9.78 14.60 -0.89
C PRO A 183 -9.90 16.05 -0.39
N ASP A 184 -10.77 16.33 0.57
CA ASP A 184 -10.94 17.68 1.15
C ASP A 184 -9.72 18.12 1.99
N TYR A 185 -8.91 17.16 2.46
CA TYR A 185 -7.72 17.42 3.28
C TYR A 185 -6.42 17.18 2.52
N PHE A 186 -6.37 16.17 1.67
CA PHE A 186 -5.16 15.68 1.01
C PHE A 186 -5.24 15.78 -0.52
N GLY A 187 -6.40 16.09 -1.09
CA GLY A 187 -6.60 16.28 -2.52
C GLY A 187 -6.10 17.65 -3.01
N ASP A 188 -6.04 17.80 -4.32
CA ASP A 188 -5.75 19.08 -4.93
C ASP A 188 -6.87 20.09 -4.62
N ALA A 189 -6.49 21.30 -4.23
CA ALA A 189 -7.48 22.36 -4.01
C ALA A 189 -8.24 22.62 -5.33
N PRO A 190 -9.59 22.81 -5.28
CA PRO A 190 -10.35 23.14 -6.47
C PRO A 190 -9.78 24.39 -7.13
N GLY A 191 -9.26 24.24 -8.35
CA GLY A 191 -8.80 25.36 -9.19
C GLY A 191 -7.31 25.72 -9.10
N THR A 192 -6.42 24.83 -8.59
CA THR A 192 -4.97 24.95 -8.75
C THR A 192 -4.45 24.19 -9.96
#